data_b957ab92cbb4ddc20b97141493b9ab42
#
_entry.id   b957ab92cbb4ddc20b97141493b9ab42
#
_cell.length_a   1.000
_cell.length_b   1.000
_cell.length_c   1.000
_cell.angle_alpha   90.00
_cell.angle_beta   90.00
_cell.angle_gamma   90.00
#
_symmetry.space_group_name_H-M   'P 1'
#
loop_
_entity.id
_entity.type
_entity.pdbx_description
1 polymer ?
#
loop_
_entity_poly.entity_id
_entity_poly.type
_entity_poly.pdbx_seq_one_letter_code
_entity_poly.pdbx_strand_id
1 'polypeptide(L)'
;MIRSYRLKGLQLFAETGSKARIQPAHARKLRILLTALDAAGKPADMNAPGYGLHPLRGDLEGHWAVNVSGNWRLIFAFKGEDAILVDYKDYH
;
A
#
# COMPACT_ATOMS: atom_id res chain seq x y z
N MET A 1 -2.21 9.14 8.13
CA MET A 1 -3.49 9.00 7.40
C MET A 1 -3.24 8.89 5.92
N ILE A 2 -4.01 8.05 5.23
CA ILE A 2 -3.91 7.95 3.77
C ILE A 2 -4.66 9.10 3.14
N ARG A 3 -4.01 9.89 2.28
CA ARG A 3 -4.59 11.08 1.66
C ARG A 3 -4.95 10.89 0.20
N SER A 4 -4.24 10.03 -0.51
CA SER A 4 -4.52 9.84 -1.93
C SER A 4 -4.18 8.44 -2.39
N TYR A 5 -4.84 8.00 -3.45
CA TYR A 5 -4.65 6.70 -4.07
C TYR A 5 -4.42 6.89 -5.57
N ARG A 6 -3.52 6.11 -6.14
CA ARG A 6 -3.35 6.05 -7.59
C ARG A 6 -4.39 5.15 -8.25
N LEU A 7 -4.84 4.13 -7.52
CA LEU A 7 -5.74 3.12 -8.07
C LEU A 7 -7.11 3.27 -7.44
N LYS A 8 -8.10 3.58 -8.28
CA LYS A 8 -9.46 3.81 -7.80
C LYS A 8 -10.07 2.57 -7.17
N GLY A 9 -9.77 1.39 -7.71
CA GLY A 9 -10.26 0.14 -7.13
C GLY A 9 -9.75 -0.09 -5.72
N LEU A 10 -8.51 0.32 -5.44
CA LEU A 10 -7.95 0.23 -4.10
C LEU A 10 -8.62 1.21 -3.15
N GLN A 11 -8.90 2.42 -3.62
CA GLN A 11 -9.62 3.42 -2.83
C GLN A 11 -11.00 2.92 -2.45
N LEU A 12 -11.73 2.35 -3.41
CA LEU A 12 -13.05 1.77 -3.15
C LEU A 12 -12.97 0.65 -2.12
N PHE A 13 -11.97 -0.21 -2.24
CA PHE A 13 -11.77 -1.27 -1.25
C PHE A 13 -11.52 -0.70 0.14
N ALA A 14 -10.65 0.30 0.24
CA ALA A 14 -10.30 0.91 1.52
C ALA A 14 -11.51 1.59 2.17
N GLU A 15 -12.32 2.28 1.38
CA GLU A 15 -13.44 3.08 1.89
C GLU A 15 -14.73 2.30 2.09
N THR A 16 -14.99 1.31 1.23
CA THR A 16 -16.28 0.61 1.23
C THR A 16 -16.18 -0.89 1.42
N GLY A 17 -14.98 -1.45 1.34
CA GLY A 17 -14.79 -2.90 1.39
C GLY A 17 -15.06 -3.60 0.05
N SER A 18 -15.35 -2.85 -1.01
CA SER A 18 -15.61 -3.44 -2.33
C SER A 18 -14.38 -4.18 -2.86
N LYS A 19 -14.55 -5.45 -3.22
CA LYS A 19 -13.48 -6.28 -3.78
C LYS A 19 -13.53 -6.35 -5.29
N ALA A 20 -14.30 -5.49 -5.95
CA ALA A 20 -14.56 -5.58 -7.39
C ALA A 20 -13.27 -5.57 -8.23
N ARG A 21 -12.23 -4.87 -7.78
CA ARG A 21 -10.96 -4.76 -8.50
C ARG A 21 -9.78 -5.26 -7.71
N ILE A 22 -10.04 -6.11 -6.71
CA ILE A 22 -9.01 -6.66 -5.84
C ILE A 22 -8.99 -8.17 -6.04
N GLN A 23 -7.78 -8.76 -6.09
CA GLN A 23 -7.65 -10.20 -6.08
C GLN A 23 -8.27 -10.73 -4.77
N PRO A 24 -9.28 -11.60 -4.84
CA PRO A 24 -9.95 -12.04 -3.61
C PRO A 24 -9.00 -12.63 -2.58
N ALA A 25 -7.98 -13.36 -3.02
CA ALA A 25 -6.99 -13.96 -2.12
C ALA A 25 -6.14 -12.93 -1.39
N HIS A 26 -6.10 -11.68 -1.87
CA HIS A 26 -5.30 -10.61 -1.27
C HIS A 26 -6.10 -9.71 -0.33
N ALA A 27 -7.43 -9.83 -0.31
CA ALA A 27 -8.29 -8.88 0.38
C ALA A 27 -7.95 -8.75 1.86
N ARG A 28 -7.74 -9.87 2.54
CA ARG A 28 -7.44 -9.87 3.98
C ARG A 28 -6.10 -9.18 4.26
N LYS A 29 -5.07 -9.53 3.51
CA LYS A 29 -3.74 -8.95 3.68
C LYS A 29 -3.74 -7.46 3.36
N LEU A 30 -4.42 -7.07 2.28
CA LEU A 30 -4.56 -5.65 1.92
C LEU A 30 -5.26 -4.86 3.02
N ARG A 31 -6.31 -5.42 3.63
CA ARG A 31 -6.99 -4.74 4.73
C ARG A 31 -6.05 -4.47 5.88
N ILE A 32 -5.24 -5.46 6.24
CA ILE A 32 -4.27 -5.33 7.33
C ILE A 32 -3.25 -4.25 6.99
N LEU A 33 -2.70 -4.30 5.76
CA LEU A 33 -1.67 -3.34 5.33
C LEU A 33 -2.21 -1.93 5.24
N LEU A 34 -3.41 -1.75 4.70
CA LEU A 34 -4.02 -0.42 4.58
C LEU A 34 -4.35 0.18 5.94
N THR A 35 -4.79 -0.65 6.88
CA THR A 35 -5.05 -0.19 8.24
C THR A 35 -3.76 0.28 8.91
N ALA A 36 -2.68 -0.49 8.75
CA ALA A 36 -1.38 -0.11 9.27
C ALA A 36 -0.86 1.17 8.63
N LEU A 37 -1.02 1.29 7.31
CA LEU A 37 -0.55 2.46 6.57
C LEU A 37 -1.31 3.72 6.98
N ASP A 38 -2.60 3.60 7.20
CA ASP A 38 -3.41 4.75 7.61
C ASP A 38 -2.97 5.29 8.99
N ALA A 39 -2.46 4.40 9.85
CA ALA A 39 -1.97 4.77 11.17
C ALA A 39 -0.51 5.21 11.16
N ALA A 40 0.22 4.92 10.08
CA ALA A 40 1.66 5.22 10.00
C ALA A 40 1.90 6.71 9.77
N GLY A 41 2.96 7.23 10.36
CA GLY A 41 3.39 8.62 10.17
C GLY A 41 4.67 8.74 9.35
N LYS A 42 5.31 7.61 9.04
CA LYS A 42 6.55 7.58 8.27
C LYS A 42 6.76 6.17 7.70
N PRO A 43 7.61 6.02 6.67
CA PRO A 43 7.83 4.71 6.06
C PRO A 43 8.26 3.64 7.05
N ALA A 44 9.13 3.97 8.00
CA ALA A 44 9.64 3.00 8.96
C ALA A 44 8.54 2.36 9.81
N ASP A 45 7.39 3.02 9.95
CA ASP A 45 6.26 2.48 10.69
C ASP A 45 5.63 1.27 9.99
N MET A 46 5.96 1.07 8.71
CA MET A 46 5.51 -0.08 7.93
C MET A 46 6.53 -1.21 7.92
N ASN A 47 7.53 -1.16 8.79
CA ASN A 47 8.56 -2.19 8.84
C ASN A 47 8.22 -3.23 9.90
N ALA A 48 7.17 -4.00 9.66
CA ALA A 48 6.75 -5.10 10.52
C ALA A 48 7.24 -6.44 9.95
N PRO A 49 7.37 -7.48 10.79
CA PRO A 49 7.77 -8.80 10.29
C PRO A 49 6.86 -9.28 9.16
N GLY A 50 7.47 -9.72 8.07
CA GLY A 50 6.74 -10.22 6.90
C GLY A 50 6.28 -9.15 5.92
N TYR A 51 6.40 -7.86 6.26
CA TYR A 51 5.99 -6.79 5.33
C TYR A 51 6.99 -6.58 4.20
N GLY A 52 8.27 -6.82 4.45
CA GLY A 52 9.30 -6.65 3.42
C GLY A 52 9.43 -5.22 2.93
N LEU A 53 9.34 -4.24 3.83
CA LEU A 53 9.46 -2.83 3.47
C LEU A 53 10.78 -2.56 2.74
N HIS A 54 10.68 -1.92 1.57
CA HIS A 54 11.87 -1.50 0.84
C HIS A 54 11.58 -0.26 -0.01
N PRO A 55 12.61 0.58 -0.23
CA PRO A 55 12.46 1.75 -1.09
C PRO A 55 12.49 1.34 -2.55
N LEU A 56 11.83 2.13 -3.40
CA LEU A 56 11.83 1.92 -4.83
C LEU A 56 12.78 2.92 -5.51
N ARG A 57 13.15 2.62 -6.75
CA ARG A 57 14.10 3.42 -7.51
C ARG A 57 13.52 3.77 -8.88
N GLY A 58 14.26 4.57 -9.65
CA GLY A 58 13.85 4.98 -10.98
C GLY A 58 12.66 5.89 -10.94
N ASP A 59 11.64 5.57 -11.74
CA ASP A 59 10.43 6.39 -11.83
C ASP A 59 9.65 6.47 -10.53
N LEU A 60 9.88 5.51 -9.63
CA LEU A 60 9.21 5.46 -8.34
C LEU A 60 10.12 5.83 -7.16
N GLU A 61 11.21 6.55 -7.46
CA GLU A 61 12.09 7.03 -6.40
C GLU A 61 11.28 7.88 -5.41
N GLY A 62 11.55 7.69 -4.12
CA GLY A 62 10.76 8.35 -3.07
C GLY A 62 9.55 7.54 -2.62
N HIS A 63 9.22 6.47 -3.35
CA HIS A 63 8.15 5.55 -2.97
C HIS A 63 8.72 4.37 -2.22
N TRP A 64 7.84 3.68 -1.51
CA TRP A 64 8.15 2.48 -0.75
C TRP A 64 7.17 1.38 -1.11
N ALA A 65 7.56 0.15 -0.87
CA ALA A 65 6.68 -0.99 -1.13
C ALA A 65 6.70 -1.96 0.04
N VAL A 66 5.55 -2.61 0.27
CA VAL A 66 5.44 -3.74 1.17
C VAL A 66 4.80 -4.90 0.42
N ASN A 67 5.09 -6.12 0.87
CA ASN A 67 4.64 -7.32 0.18
C ASN A 67 3.16 -7.62 0.47
N VAL A 68 2.41 -7.91 -0.57
CA VAL A 68 1.05 -8.42 -0.44
C VAL A 68 1.07 -9.94 -0.59
N SER A 69 1.45 -10.44 -1.77
CA SER A 69 1.54 -11.86 -2.06
C SER A 69 2.30 -12.04 -3.38
N GLY A 70 3.26 -12.97 -3.42
CA GLY A 70 4.07 -13.17 -4.62
C GLY A 70 4.73 -11.88 -5.05
N ASN A 71 4.47 -11.46 -6.29
CA ASN A 71 4.99 -10.20 -6.81
C ASN A 71 4.08 -9.00 -6.55
N TRP A 72 2.92 -9.22 -5.94
CA TRP A 72 1.99 -8.13 -5.66
C TRP A 72 2.48 -7.29 -4.49
N ARG A 73 2.43 -5.98 -4.68
CA ARG A 73 2.97 -5.00 -3.73
C ARG A 73 1.94 -3.90 -3.47
N LEU A 74 1.96 -3.40 -2.25
CA LEU A 74 1.32 -2.14 -1.91
C LEU A 74 2.41 -1.08 -1.94
N ILE A 75 2.22 -0.05 -2.78
CA ILE A 75 3.22 1.00 -3.02
C ILE A 75 2.66 2.31 -2.48
N PHE A 76 3.52 3.12 -1.89
CA PHE A 76 3.09 4.38 -1.30
C PHE A 76 4.27 5.33 -1.17
N ALA A 77 3.96 6.61 -0.98
CA ALA A 77 4.94 7.63 -0.61
C ALA A 77 4.39 8.37 0.59
N PHE A 78 5.19 9.22 1.19
CA PHE A 78 4.76 10.07 2.30
C PHE A 78 4.96 11.54 1.95
N LYS A 79 4.02 12.36 2.40
CA LYS A 79 4.15 13.81 2.39
C LYS A 79 3.89 14.25 3.82
N GLY A 80 4.95 14.70 4.51
CA GLY A 80 4.84 14.90 5.96
C GLY A 80 4.55 13.57 6.64
N GLU A 81 3.49 13.53 7.42
CA GLU A 81 3.08 12.32 8.14
C GLU A 81 1.96 11.56 7.45
N ASP A 82 1.60 11.95 6.23
CA ASP A 82 0.50 11.35 5.50
C ASP A 82 0.99 10.45 4.36
N ALA A 83 0.36 9.30 4.20
CA ALA A 83 0.63 8.41 3.07
C ALA A 83 -0.13 8.93 1.85
N ILE A 84 0.55 8.97 0.71
CA ILE A 84 -0.02 9.45 -0.55
C ILE A 84 0.30 8.49 -1.68
N LEU A 85 -0.44 8.62 -2.79
CA LEU A 85 -0.21 7.89 -4.03
C LEU A 85 -0.20 6.38 -3.81
N VAL A 86 -1.10 5.91 -2.97
CA VAL A 86 -1.17 4.49 -2.61
C VAL A 86 -1.63 3.68 -3.80
N ASP A 87 -0.88 2.64 -4.13
CA ASP A 87 -1.10 1.82 -5.31
C ASP A 87 -0.96 0.34 -4.95
N TYR A 88 -1.59 -0.50 -5.74
CA TYR A 88 -1.57 -1.95 -5.54
C TYR A 88 -1.37 -2.58 -6.90
N LYS A 89 -0.27 -3.27 -7.09
CA LYS A 89 0.03 -3.86 -8.39
C LYS A 89 1.00 -5.02 -8.31
N ASP A 90 1.01 -5.79 -9.40
CA ASP A 90 1.97 -6.87 -9.62
C ASP A 90 3.28 -6.23 -10.08
N TYR A 91 4.25 -6.20 -9.18
CA TYR A 91 5.51 -5.51 -9.40
C TYR A 91 6.66 -6.51 -9.41
N HIS A 92 7.26 -6.70 -10.58
CA HIS A 92 8.37 -7.65 -10.74
C HIS A 92 9.39 -7.16 -11.76
#